data_13324daf8213f84289f5767d406c1a35
#
_entry.id   13324daf8213f84289f5767d406c1a35
#
_cell.length_a   1.000
_cell.length_b   1.000
_cell.length_c   1.000
_cell.angle_alpha   90.00
_cell.angle_beta   90.00
_cell.angle_gamma   90.00
#
_symmetry.space_group_name_H-M   'P 1'
#
loop_
_entity.id
_entity.type
_entity.pdbx_description
1 polymer ?
#
loop_
_entity_poly.entity_id
_entity_poly.type
_entity_poly.pdbx_seq_one_letter_code
_entity_poly.pdbx_strand_id
1 'polypeptide(L)'
;PVMVSTESKDKVENLLLSVTTTDPAGLSPGEPGYEGASRFGQCRVYFNNITPVTSEELYDQAFKRLDGIVKREGGIEAIMRNPEKIPQVLIRGDVNAPWSCVAGAIYNVQAAGYPTVGFISNPVDPNE
;
A
#
# COMPACT_ATOMS: atom_id res chain seq x y z
N PRO A 1 13.81 -14.04 -1.10
CA PRO A 1 13.84 -13.53 -0.74
C PRO A 1 13.84 -12.71 -0.06
N VAL A 2 13.84 -12.65 0.21
CA VAL A 2 13.81 -12.06 0.66
C VAL A 2 14.18 -11.59 1.44
N MET A 3 14.45 -11.40 1.83
CA MET A 3 14.71 -10.96 2.51
C MET A 3 15.07 -10.17 2.97
N VAL A 4 15.11 -9.98 2.97
CA VAL A 4 15.39 -9.08 3.14
C VAL A 4 15.20 -8.40 4.16
N SER A 5 14.50 -8.21 4.44
CA SER A 5 14.06 -7.49 5.29
C SER A 5 14.49 -7.60 6.55
N THR A 6 14.85 -8.50 6.85
CA THR A 6 14.97 -8.71 8.04
C THR A 6 16.01 -8.07 8.63
N GLU A 7 16.92 -7.80 7.96
CA GLU A 7 17.94 -7.39 8.53
C GLU A 7 18.05 -6.13 8.94
N SER A 8 17.29 -5.37 8.74
CA SER A 8 17.57 -4.14 9.00
C SER A 8 16.77 -3.53 9.94
N LYS A 9 17.07 -3.48 11.14
CA LYS A 9 16.33 -2.79 12.05
C LYS A 9 16.38 -1.37 11.88
N ASP A 10 17.36 -0.84 11.21
CA ASP A 10 17.49 0.57 11.02
C ASP A 10 16.77 1.08 9.83
N LYS A 11 16.19 0.22 9.01
CA LYS A 11 15.52 0.69 7.86
C LYS A 11 14.21 1.23 8.20
N VAL A 12 13.73 2.17 7.41
CA VAL A 12 12.38 2.64 7.57
C VAL A 12 11.45 1.56 7.19
N GLU A 13 10.30 1.56 7.83
CA GLU A 13 9.30 0.58 7.56
C GLU A 13 8.69 0.78 6.23
N ASN A 14 8.57 -0.22 5.45
CA ASN A 14 7.95 -0.13 4.14
C ASN A 14 6.45 0.08 4.27
N LEU A 15 5.87 0.70 3.27
CA LEU A 15 4.45 0.93 3.24
C LEU A 15 3.80 -0.28 2.60
N LEU A 16 2.89 -0.89 3.32
CA LEU A 16 2.26 -2.08 2.84
C LEU A 16 0.83 -1.79 2.45
N LEU A 17 0.47 -2.06 1.23
CA LEU A 17 -0.86 -1.83 0.73
C LEU A 17 -1.48 -3.12 0.25
N SER A 18 -2.71 -3.35 0.65
CA SER A 18 -3.51 -4.44 0.09
C SER A 18 -4.63 -3.82 -0.69
N VAL A 19 -4.77 -4.19 -1.94
CA VAL A 19 -5.76 -3.60 -2.84
C VAL A 19 -6.89 -4.59 -3.04
N THR A 20 -8.11 -4.16 -2.83
CA THR A 20 -9.27 -5.01 -2.97
C THR A 20 -10.46 -4.16 -3.43
N THR A 21 -11.65 -4.67 -3.34
CA THR A 21 -12.85 -3.93 -3.72
C THR A 21 -13.95 -4.18 -2.73
N THR A 22 -15.01 -3.41 -2.83
CA THR A 22 -16.23 -3.68 -2.07
C THR A 22 -16.84 -4.95 -2.58
N ASP A 23 -17.72 -5.53 -1.78
CA ASP A 23 -18.40 -6.78 -2.16
C ASP A 23 -19.59 -6.48 -3.03
N PRO A 24 -20.31 -7.49 -3.50
CA PRO A 24 -21.46 -7.23 -4.38
C PRO A 24 -22.54 -6.35 -3.76
N ALA A 25 -22.63 -6.33 -2.45
CA ALA A 25 -23.59 -5.46 -1.80
C ALA A 25 -23.04 -4.08 -1.50
N GLY A 26 -21.79 -3.81 -1.84
CA GLY A 26 -21.21 -2.50 -1.62
C GLY A 26 -20.53 -2.35 -0.27
N LEU A 27 -20.39 -3.42 0.50
CA LEU A 27 -19.75 -3.32 1.79
C LEU A 27 -18.24 -3.31 1.62
N SER A 28 -17.58 -2.55 2.47
CA SER A 28 -16.12 -2.53 2.47
C SER A 28 -15.57 -3.63 3.36
N PRO A 29 -14.35 -4.06 3.10
CA PRO A 29 -13.75 -5.04 3.99
C PRO A 29 -13.73 -4.54 5.41
N GLY A 30 -14.03 -5.43 6.33
CA GLY A 30 -14.11 -5.06 7.72
C GLY A 30 -15.51 -4.72 8.18
N GLU A 31 -16.42 -4.45 7.28
CA GLU A 31 -17.80 -4.20 7.68
C GLU A 31 -18.52 -5.51 7.91
N PRO A 32 -19.41 -5.53 8.85
CA PRO A 32 -20.15 -6.77 9.11
C PRO A 32 -20.91 -7.20 7.87
N GLY A 33 -20.80 -8.45 7.53
CA GLY A 33 -21.47 -8.98 6.34
C GLY A 33 -20.67 -8.92 5.08
N TYR A 34 -19.44 -8.40 5.13
CA TYR A 34 -18.63 -8.35 3.93
C TYR A 34 -18.37 -9.76 3.40
N GLU A 35 -18.61 -9.96 2.12
CA GLU A 35 -18.52 -11.27 1.53
C GLU A 35 -17.38 -11.45 0.57
N GLY A 36 -16.48 -10.52 0.48
CA GLY A 36 -15.33 -10.65 -0.40
C GLY A 36 -15.41 -9.73 -1.59
N ALA A 37 -14.29 -9.50 -2.21
CA ALA A 37 -14.16 -8.53 -3.29
C ALA A 37 -14.97 -8.92 -4.50
N SER A 38 -15.59 -7.93 -5.13
CA SER A 38 -16.29 -8.10 -6.37
C SER A 38 -15.54 -7.42 -7.47
N ARG A 39 -15.48 -8.06 -8.66
CA ARG A 39 -14.84 -7.45 -9.78
C ARG A 39 -15.46 -6.15 -10.15
N PHE A 40 -16.73 -5.95 -9.80
CA PHE A 40 -17.42 -4.72 -10.14
C PHE A 40 -17.56 -3.79 -8.94
N GLY A 41 -16.91 -4.09 -7.85
CA GLY A 41 -16.97 -3.23 -6.67
C GLY A 41 -16.08 -2.02 -6.81
N GLN A 42 -16.15 -1.14 -5.84
CA GLN A 42 -15.30 0.03 -5.81
C GLN A 42 -13.97 -0.32 -5.18
N CYS A 43 -12.92 0.31 -5.64
CA CYS A 43 -11.59 0.01 -5.12
C CYS A 43 -11.48 0.39 -3.65
N ARG A 44 -10.83 -0.44 -2.90
CA ARG A 44 -10.49 -0.15 -1.50
C ARG A 44 -9.08 -0.60 -1.25
N VAL A 45 -8.35 0.19 -0.48
CA VAL A 45 -6.97 -0.09 -0.20
C VAL A 45 -6.79 -0.12 1.30
N TYR A 46 -6.10 -1.14 1.79
CA TYR A 46 -5.75 -1.20 3.19
C TYR A 46 -4.38 -0.60 3.32
N PHE A 47 -4.28 0.48 4.08
CA PHE A 47 -3.03 1.15 4.29
C PHE A 47 -2.41 0.54 5.53
N ASN A 48 -1.33 -0.16 5.36
CA ASN A 48 -0.67 -0.91 6.41
C ASN A 48 -1.62 -1.92 7.05
N ASN A 49 -2.56 -2.40 6.24
CA ASN A 49 -3.47 -3.45 6.66
C ASN A 49 -4.35 -3.09 7.84
N ILE A 50 -4.66 -1.84 8.02
CA ILE A 50 -5.47 -1.44 9.14
C ILE A 50 -6.86 -1.04 8.74
N THR A 51 -7.01 -0.02 7.95
CA THR A 51 -8.32 0.52 7.63
C THR A 51 -8.43 0.72 6.15
N PRO A 52 -9.51 0.32 5.52
CA PRO A 52 -9.64 0.57 4.09
C PRO A 52 -9.82 2.05 3.82
N VAL A 53 -9.20 2.51 2.77
CA VAL A 53 -9.30 3.91 2.38
C VAL A 53 -9.65 3.98 0.90
N THR A 54 -10.13 5.14 0.50
CA THR A 54 -10.39 5.40 -0.91
C THR A 54 -9.09 5.86 -1.56
N SER A 55 -9.12 6.04 -2.87
CA SER A 55 -7.93 6.49 -3.59
C SER A 55 -7.44 7.83 -3.11
N GLU A 56 -8.37 8.75 -2.83
CA GLU A 56 -7.95 10.06 -2.38
C GLU A 56 -7.34 10.00 -1.01
N GLU A 57 -7.92 9.21 -0.14
CA GLU A 57 -7.38 9.07 1.19
C GLU A 57 -6.00 8.40 1.15
N LEU A 58 -5.81 7.50 0.21
CA LEU A 58 -4.53 6.84 0.08
C LEU A 58 -3.43 7.85 -0.25
N TYR A 59 -3.68 8.71 -1.22
CA TYR A 59 -2.71 9.72 -1.58
C TYR A 59 -2.35 10.57 -0.37
N ASP A 60 -3.36 11.03 0.35
CA ASP A 60 -3.15 11.93 1.45
C ASP A 60 -2.36 11.28 2.56
N GLN A 61 -2.71 10.05 2.92
CA GLN A 61 -2.01 9.37 3.99
C GLN A 61 -0.60 9.00 3.59
N ALA A 62 -0.41 8.58 2.34
CA ALA A 62 0.92 8.24 1.86
C ALA A 62 1.82 9.46 1.86
N PHE A 63 1.28 10.58 1.41
CA PHE A 63 2.05 11.82 1.37
C PHE A 63 2.44 12.26 2.78
N LYS A 64 1.50 12.23 3.72
CA LYS A 64 1.80 12.66 5.07
C LYS A 64 2.84 11.77 5.72
N ARG A 65 2.78 10.49 5.44
CA ARG A 65 3.73 9.58 6.02
C ARG A 65 5.13 9.85 5.48
N LEU A 66 5.25 10.07 4.18
CA LEU A 66 6.54 10.34 3.59
C LEU A 66 7.08 11.69 4.07
N ASP A 67 6.20 12.68 4.15
CA ASP A 67 6.60 14.01 4.60
C ASP A 67 7.16 13.93 6.02
N GLY A 68 6.56 13.13 6.87
CA GLY A 68 7.06 12.94 8.22
C GLY A 68 8.43 12.30 8.24
N ILE A 69 8.66 11.33 7.35
CA ILE A 69 9.95 10.69 7.28
C ILE A 69 11.01 11.67 6.79
N VAL A 70 10.67 12.44 5.77
CA VAL A 70 11.61 13.43 5.22
C VAL A 70 12.01 14.42 6.32
N LYS A 71 11.04 14.90 7.08
CA LYS A 71 11.35 15.87 8.13
C LYS A 71 12.19 15.24 9.22
N ARG A 72 11.91 13.99 9.55
CA ARG A 72 12.66 13.33 10.58
C ARG A 72 14.10 13.09 10.17
N GLU A 73 14.34 12.91 8.87
CA GLU A 73 15.67 12.67 8.37
C GLU A 73 16.44 13.95 8.06
N GLY A 74 15.88 15.09 8.34
CA GLY A 74 16.60 16.35 8.16
C GLY A 74 16.21 17.15 6.94
N GLY A 75 15.16 16.75 6.25
CA GLY A 75 14.69 17.52 5.10
C GLY A 75 15.01 16.82 3.80
N ILE A 76 14.55 17.42 2.72
CA ILE A 76 14.66 16.82 1.41
C ILE A 76 16.09 16.56 1.02
N GLU A 77 16.96 17.53 1.26
CA GLU A 77 18.33 17.32 0.85
C GLU A 77 19.00 16.21 1.61
N ALA A 78 18.69 16.09 2.89
CA ALA A 78 19.28 15.04 3.70
C ALA A 78 18.82 13.67 3.23
N ILE A 79 17.54 13.53 2.89
CA ILE A 79 17.04 12.24 2.49
C ILE A 79 17.52 11.88 1.10
N MET A 80 17.78 12.87 0.25
CA MET A 80 18.31 12.58 -1.06
C MET A 80 19.75 12.07 -1.00
N ARG A 81 20.45 12.39 0.05
CA ARG A 81 21.77 11.84 0.25
C ARG A 81 21.73 10.45 0.84
N ASN A 82 20.58 10.05 1.37
CA ASN A 82 20.44 8.73 1.94
C ASN A 82 19.15 8.10 1.45
N PRO A 83 19.09 7.78 0.16
CA PRO A 83 17.83 7.32 -0.42
C PRO A 83 17.36 6.00 0.17
N GLU A 84 18.24 5.27 0.83
CA GLU A 84 17.81 4.05 1.46
C GLU A 84 16.86 4.31 2.62
N LYS A 85 16.75 5.57 3.06
CA LYS A 85 15.81 5.89 4.11
C LYS A 85 14.40 6.12 3.58
N ILE A 86 14.21 6.14 2.27
CA ILE A 86 12.89 6.30 1.71
C ILE A 86 12.26 4.91 1.66
N PRO A 87 11.09 4.74 2.25
CA PRO A 87 10.48 3.41 2.27
C PRO A 87 10.00 3.02 0.89
N GLN A 88 9.94 1.73 0.64
CA GLN A 88 9.32 1.22 -0.55
C GLN A 88 7.85 1.00 -0.29
N VAL A 89 7.06 1.02 -1.34
CA VAL A 89 5.67 0.64 -1.25
C VAL A 89 5.55 -0.76 -1.79
N LEU A 90 4.99 -1.65 -0.99
CA LEU A 90 4.77 -3.03 -1.40
C LEU A 90 3.28 -3.26 -1.52
N ILE A 91 2.84 -3.72 -2.68
CA ILE A 91 1.43 -3.84 -2.99
C ILE A 91 1.05 -5.28 -3.20
N ARG A 92 -0.04 -5.69 -2.57
CA ARG A 92 -0.62 -7.00 -2.79
C ARG A 92 -2.03 -6.81 -3.26
N GLY A 93 -2.41 -7.42 -4.36
CA GLY A 93 -3.74 -7.29 -4.91
C GLY A 93 -4.58 -8.52 -4.66
N ASP A 94 -5.85 -8.30 -4.37
CA ASP A 94 -6.80 -9.38 -4.28
C ASP A 94 -7.04 -9.93 -5.67
N VAL A 95 -7.10 -11.25 -5.81
CA VAL A 95 -7.27 -11.84 -7.13
C VAL A 95 -8.57 -11.43 -7.78
N ASN A 96 -9.56 -11.05 -7.00
CA ASN A 96 -10.84 -10.63 -7.55
C ASN A 96 -10.92 -9.14 -7.80
N ALA A 97 -9.90 -8.40 -7.48
CA ALA A 97 -9.92 -6.96 -7.75
C ALA A 97 -9.45 -6.71 -9.16
N PRO A 98 -10.08 -5.79 -9.88
CA PRO A 98 -9.61 -5.48 -11.22
C PRO A 98 -8.25 -4.80 -11.17
N TRP A 99 -7.50 -4.99 -12.24
CA TRP A 99 -6.16 -4.40 -12.32
C TRP A 99 -6.20 -2.89 -12.17
N SER A 100 -7.29 -2.26 -12.61
CA SER A 100 -7.39 -0.81 -12.50
C SER A 100 -7.27 -0.33 -11.06
N CYS A 101 -7.69 -1.13 -10.09
CA CYS A 101 -7.55 -0.74 -8.69
C CYS A 101 -6.09 -0.74 -8.27
N VAL A 102 -5.34 -1.73 -8.73
CA VAL A 102 -3.91 -1.79 -8.44
C VAL A 102 -3.19 -0.64 -9.12
N ALA A 103 -3.53 -0.39 -10.39
CA ALA A 103 -2.89 0.69 -11.13
C ALA A 103 -3.17 2.05 -10.48
N GLY A 104 -4.39 2.23 -9.99
CA GLY A 104 -4.72 3.47 -9.30
C GLY A 104 -3.94 3.64 -8.01
N ALA A 105 -3.74 2.53 -7.28
CA ALA A 105 -2.96 2.61 -6.05
C ALA A 105 -1.51 2.96 -6.35
N ILE A 106 -0.95 2.36 -7.40
CA ILE A 106 0.41 2.70 -7.80
C ILE A 106 0.52 4.17 -8.15
N TYR A 107 -0.43 4.65 -8.94
CA TYR A 107 -0.41 6.05 -9.35
C TYR A 107 -0.44 6.97 -8.13
N ASN A 108 -1.29 6.66 -7.17
CA ASN A 108 -1.44 7.55 -6.02
C ASN A 108 -0.21 7.57 -5.12
N VAL A 109 0.42 6.42 -4.90
CA VAL A 109 1.60 6.44 -4.04
C VAL A 109 2.79 7.06 -4.75
N GLN A 110 2.88 6.89 -6.07
CA GLN A 110 3.97 7.54 -6.78
C GLN A 110 3.75 9.05 -6.83
N ALA A 111 2.50 9.46 -7.01
CA ALA A 111 2.20 10.89 -6.97
C ALA A 111 2.49 11.48 -5.59
N ALA A 112 2.38 10.68 -4.55
CA ALA A 112 2.69 11.15 -3.20
C ALA A 112 4.19 11.23 -2.94
N GLY A 113 5.00 10.67 -3.84
CA GLY A 113 6.44 10.83 -3.75
C GLY A 113 7.24 9.56 -3.57
N TYR A 114 6.60 8.39 -3.55
CA TYR A 114 7.34 7.15 -3.35
C TYR A 114 7.90 6.69 -4.68
N PRO A 115 9.22 6.58 -4.78
CA PRO A 115 9.82 6.24 -6.07
C PRO A 115 9.82 4.76 -6.39
N THR A 116 9.75 3.91 -5.38
CA THR A 116 9.88 2.48 -5.59
C THR A 116 8.63 1.76 -5.14
N VAL A 117 8.03 1.04 -6.07
CA VAL A 117 6.83 0.27 -5.79
C VAL A 117 7.12 -1.16 -6.19
N GLY A 118 6.91 -2.08 -5.30
CA GLY A 118 7.10 -3.48 -5.59
C GLY A 118 5.81 -4.23 -5.36
N PHE A 119 5.74 -5.44 -5.91
CA PHE A 119 4.58 -6.28 -5.70
C PHE A 119 4.96 -7.43 -4.82
N ILE A 120 4.06 -7.77 -3.90
CA ILE A 120 4.22 -8.94 -3.11
C ILE A 120 3.39 -9.99 -3.76
N SER A 121 4.03 -11.04 -4.23
CA SER A 121 3.33 -12.13 -4.77
C SER A 121 2.49 -12.66 -3.67
N ASN A 122 1.28 -12.95 -3.93
CA ASN A 122 0.43 -13.46 -2.93
C ASN A 122 0.61 -14.91 -2.86
N PRO A 123 1.36 -15.35 -1.99
CA PRO A 123 1.66 -16.70 -1.95
C PRO A 123 0.62 -17.48 -1.33
N VAL A 124 -0.36 -16.93 -0.90
CA VAL A 124 -1.29 -17.64 -0.25
C VAL A 124 -1.91 -18.51 -1.09
N ASP A 125 -1.76 -19.64 -0.88
CA ASP A 125 -2.42 -20.58 -1.44
C ASP A 125 -3.55 -20.85 -0.62
N PRO A 126 -4.66 -20.86 -1.13
CA PRO A 126 -5.83 -21.07 -0.36
C PRO A 126 -5.80 -22.35 0.35
N ASN A 127 -4.96 -23.20 -0.05
CA ASN A 127 -4.88 -24.40 0.63
C ASN A 127 -3.93 -24.38 1.67
N GLU A 128 -3.31 -23.33 1.84
CA GLU A 128 -2.39 -23.26 2.82
C GLU A 128 -2.84 -22.80 3.97
#